data_ec6a31541213e33fb1e90355cfe86139
#
_entry.id   ec6a31541213e33fb1e90355cfe86139
#
_cell.length_a   1.000
_cell.length_b   1.000
_cell.length_c   1.000
_cell.angle_alpha   90.00
_cell.angle_beta   90.00
_cell.angle_gamma   90.00
#
_symmetry.space_group_name_H-M   'P 1'
#
loop_
_entity.id
_entity.type
_entity.pdbx_description
1 polymer ?
#
loop_
_entity_poly.entity_id
_entity_poly.type
_entity_poly.pdbx_seq_one_letter_code
_entity_poly.pdbx_strand_id
1 'polypeptide(L)'
;MLHYFGYFAAIFIGLSLGIMGGGGSILTVPVLVYLMGVSPVLSTAYSLFVVGSTSVVGASGYFRKGLVSLRTAVVFLMPSLLAVFAVRKVLMPAIPHVLFTAGRIVFTKDLLVLVAFAVLMVAAATSMIRSKQAEEVLDEELHFPHAFNYPLILTIGLVVGTLTGFVGAGGGFLIIPALVLGARLPMKLAVGTSLAIIALNSLIGFSGDLSAGTPIAWTFLLGFLAFALGGIVLGTYLARFIPGAKLKPAFGWFTLAMGSFILAKELLFHHG
;
A
#
# COMPACT_ATOMS: atom_id res chain seq x y z
N MET A 1 10.52 11.70 23.37
CA MET A 1 9.69 12.60 22.57
C MET A 1 9.36 12.05 21.18
N LEU A 2 10.33 11.54 20.41
CA LEU A 2 10.07 11.00 19.05
C LEU A 2 8.98 9.90 19.01
N HIS A 3 8.93 9.01 20.00
CA HIS A 3 7.93 7.95 20.03
C HIS A 3 6.48 8.47 20.07
N TYR A 4 6.23 9.59 20.79
CA TYR A 4 4.87 10.18 20.82
C TYR A 4 4.47 10.75 19.46
N PHE A 5 5.42 11.34 18.71
CA PHE A 5 5.18 11.80 17.34
C PHE A 5 4.82 10.66 16.39
N GLY A 6 5.41 9.47 16.58
CA GLY A 6 5.10 8.30 15.77
C GLY A 6 3.66 7.79 15.98
N TYR A 7 3.18 7.77 17.22
CA TYR A 7 1.78 7.41 17.51
C TYR A 7 0.79 8.44 16.96
N PHE A 8 1.15 9.72 17.02
CA PHE A 8 0.35 10.77 16.39
C PHE A 8 0.32 10.62 14.86
N ALA A 9 1.46 10.28 14.25
CA ALA A 9 1.54 9.97 12.83
C ALA A 9 0.69 8.75 12.44
N ALA A 10 0.50 7.78 13.35
CA ALA A 10 -0.37 6.63 13.11
C ALA A 10 -1.84 7.04 12.88
N ILE A 11 -2.32 8.10 13.55
CA ILE A 11 -3.67 8.66 13.31
C ILE A 11 -3.76 9.18 11.86
N PHE A 12 -2.73 9.90 11.39
CA PHE A 12 -2.70 10.41 10.02
C PHE A 12 -2.61 9.29 8.98
N ILE A 13 -1.88 8.20 9.28
CA ILE A 13 -1.85 7.00 8.44
C ILE A 13 -3.27 6.42 8.30
N GLY A 14 -3.95 6.21 9.43
CA GLY A 14 -5.32 5.71 9.41
C GLY A 14 -6.28 6.64 8.68
N LEU A 15 -6.19 7.95 8.93
CA LEU A 15 -7.02 8.95 8.28
C LEU A 15 -6.82 8.95 6.76
N SER A 16 -5.57 8.95 6.29
CA SER A 16 -5.26 8.89 4.86
C SER A 16 -5.70 7.56 4.21
N LEU A 17 -5.58 6.44 4.93
CA LEU A 17 -6.13 5.15 4.51
C LEU A 17 -7.66 5.21 4.34
N GLY A 18 -8.36 5.83 5.28
CA GLY A 18 -9.81 5.97 5.23
C GLY A 18 -10.30 6.87 4.08
N ILE A 19 -9.56 7.94 3.77
CA ILE A 19 -9.92 8.90 2.70
C ILE A 19 -9.54 8.37 1.32
N MET A 20 -8.29 7.92 1.17
CA MET A 20 -7.69 7.56 -0.12
C MET A 20 -7.64 6.04 -0.37
N GLY A 21 -8.21 5.25 0.54
CA GLY A 21 -8.06 3.81 0.48
C GLY A 21 -6.60 3.40 0.70
N GLY A 22 -6.10 2.47 -0.09
CA GLY A 22 -4.74 1.99 0.02
C GLY A 22 -3.62 3.04 -0.05
N GLY A 23 -3.93 4.27 -0.46
CA GLY A 23 -2.96 5.35 -0.55
C GLY A 23 -2.31 5.75 0.77
N GLY A 24 -3.04 5.64 1.87
CA GLY A 24 -2.48 5.92 3.19
C GLY A 24 -1.42 4.92 3.66
N SER A 25 -1.40 3.71 3.10
CA SER A 25 -0.39 2.69 3.44
C SER A 25 1.03 3.12 3.12
N ILE A 26 1.20 4.05 2.17
CA ILE A 26 2.48 4.64 1.76
C ILE A 26 3.23 5.27 2.93
N LEU A 27 2.52 5.90 3.86
CA LEU A 27 3.14 6.56 5.02
C LEU A 27 3.65 5.59 6.08
N THR A 28 3.09 4.38 6.14
CA THR A 28 3.34 3.48 7.28
C THR A 28 4.82 3.08 7.36
N VAL A 29 5.42 2.65 6.25
CA VAL A 29 6.84 2.26 6.22
C VAL A 29 7.76 3.44 6.55
N PRO A 30 7.66 4.62 5.89
CA PRO A 30 8.49 5.79 6.23
C PRO A 30 8.34 6.25 7.67
N VAL A 31 7.13 6.25 8.23
CA VAL A 31 6.91 6.62 9.63
C VAL A 31 7.60 5.63 10.58
N LEU A 32 7.46 4.34 10.34
CA LEU A 32 8.13 3.32 11.16
C LEU A 32 9.65 3.40 11.04
N VAL A 33 10.18 3.62 9.84
CA VAL A 33 11.63 3.70 9.62
C VAL A 33 12.21 5.01 10.15
N TYR A 34 11.67 6.15 9.73
CA TYR A 34 12.30 7.45 9.96
C TYR A 34 11.90 8.15 11.25
N LEU A 35 10.69 7.90 11.78
CA LEU A 35 10.24 8.46 13.05
C LEU A 35 10.40 7.51 14.23
N MET A 36 10.21 6.20 14.00
CA MET A 36 10.23 5.21 15.07
C MET A 36 11.55 4.43 15.14
N GLY A 37 12.45 4.58 14.15
CA GLY A 37 13.76 3.92 14.12
C GLY A 37 13.69 2.40 13.93
N VAL A 38 12.59 1.87 13.40
CA VAL A 38 12.42 0.44 13.11
C VAL A 38 13.17 0.12 11.81
N SER A 39 13.89 -1.01 11.76
CA SER A 39 14.56 -1.42 10.52
C SER A 39 13.58 -1.55 9.35
N PRO A 40 13.99 -1.22 8.11
CA PRO A 40 13.11 -1.24 6.94
C PRO A 40 12.38 -2.56 6.73
N VAL A 41 13.06 -3.70 6.82
CA VAL A 41 12.45 -5.03 6.66
C VAL A 41 11.38 -5.28 7.74
N LEU A 42 11.67 -4.98 9.02
CA LEU A 42 10.69 -5.14 10.10
C LEU A 42 9.54 -4.14 9.97
N SER A 43 9.82 -2.91 9.52
CA SER A 43 8.79 -1.90 9.24
C SER A 43 7.82 -2.36 8.17
N THR A 44 8.28 -3.11 7.16
CA THR A 44 7.37 -3.68 6.15
C THR A 44 6.45 -4.76 6.74
N ALA A 45 6.94 -5.60 7.66
CA ALA A 45 6.10 -6.59 8.36
C ALA A 45 5.07 -5.90 9.27
N TYR A 46 5.49 -4.90 10.05
CA TYR A 46 4.59 -4.11 10.90
C TYR A 46 3.54 -3.35 10.08
N SER A 47 3.96 -2.79 8.95
CA SER A 47 3.06 -2.12 8.01
C SER A 47 1.97 -3.06 7.50
N LEU A 48 2.30 -4.29 7.12
CA LEU A 48 1.31 -5.28 6.70
C LEU A 48 0.26 -5.53 7.78
N PHE A 49 0.66 -5.68 9.04
CA PHE A 49 -0.30 -5.89 10.14
C PHE A 49 -1.20 -4.68 10.37
N VAL A 50 -0.61 -3.48 10.51
CA VAL A 50 -1.34 -2.25 10.77
C VAL A 50 -2.27 -1.91 9.61
N VAL A 51 -1.76 -1.91 8.39
CA VAL A 51 -2.52 -1.59 7.18
C VAL A 51 -3.61 -2.64 6.93
N GLY A 52 -3.29 -3.93 7.11
CA GLY A 52 -4.27 -5.00 6.99
C GLY A 52 -5.42 -4.85 7.96
N SER A 53 -5.11 -4.68 9.25
CA SER A 53 -6.10 -4.55 10.31
C SER A 53 -6.96 -3.29 10.18
N THR A 54 -6.35 -2.14 9.86
CA THR A 54 -7.08 -0.90 9.60
C THR A 54 -7.95 -1.01 8.35
N SER A 55 -7.45 -1.67 7.29
CA SER A 55 -8.21 -1.86 6.06
C SER A 55 -9.43 -2.74 6.22
N VAL A 56 -9.46 -3.70 7.16
CA VAL A 56 -10.68 -4.45 7.52
C VAL A 56 -11.77 -3.49 7.99
N VAL A 57 -11.43 -2.56 8.88
CA VAL A 57 -12.37 -1.57 9.41
C VAL A 57 -12.82 -0.61 8.29
N GLY A 58 -11.87 -0.11 7.49
CA GLY A 58 -12.18 0.75 6.35
C GLY A 58 -13.08 0.07 5.32
N ALA A 59 -12.73 -1.15 4.90
CA ALA A 59 -13.50 -1.94 3.94
C ALA A 59 -14.94 -2.18 4.41
N SER A 60 -15.15 -2.45 5.71
CA SER A 60 -16.50 -2.65 6.26
C SER A 60 -17.40 -1.43 6.06
N GLY A 61 -16.83 -0.22 6.21
CA GLY A 61 -17.55 1.04 5.97
C GLY A 61 -17.93 1.25 4.50
N TYR A 62 -17.03 0.91 3.57
CA TYR A 62 -17.30 1.00 2.14
C TYR A 62 -18.24 -0.12 1.65
N PHE A 63 -18.11 -1.32 2.23
CA PHE A 63 -18.99 -2.44 1.91
C PHE A 63 -20.46 -2.13 2.23
N ARG A 64 -20.74 -1.55 3.42
CA ARG A 64 -22.10 -1.13 3.81
C ARG A 64 -22.70 -0.07 2.89
N LYS A 65 -21.87 0.68 2.16
CA LYS A 65 -22.29 1.70 1.19
C LYS A 65 -22.42 1.15 -0.23
N GLY A 66 -22.19 -0.15 -0.46
CA GLY A 66 -22.19 -0.75 -1.80
C GLY A 66 -21.02 -0.31 -2.69
N LEU A 67 -19.94 0.23 -2.09
CA LEU A 67 -18.77 0.76 -2.79
C LEU A 67 -17.62 -0.25 -2.84
N VAL A 68 -17.93 -1.54 -2.96
CA VAL A 68 -16.94 -2.63 -3.11
C VAL A 68 -17.36 -3.54 -4.25
N SER A 69 -16.51 -3.67 -5.26
CA SER A 69 -16.70 -4.64 -6.34
C SER A 69 -16.18 -6.02 -5.93
N LEU A 70 -17.07 -6.86 -5.39
CA LEU A 70 -16.71 -8.22 -4.96
C LEU A 70 -16.13 -9.06 -6.09
N ARG A 71 -16.69 -8.95 -7.30
CA ARG A 71 -16.21 -9.71 -8.47
C ARG A 71 -14.75 -9.38 -8.78
N THR A 72 -14.43 -8.08 -8.86
CA THR A 72 -13.05 -7.63 -9.12
C THR A 72 -12.13 -8.01 -7.96
N ALA A 73 -12.58 -7.84 -6.71
CA ALA A 73 -11.81 -8.18 -5.53
C ALA A 73 -11.42 -9.67 -5.52
N VAL A 74 -12.38 -10.58 -5.74
CA VAL A 74 -12.12 -12.02 -5.70
C VAL A 74 -11.15 -12.44 -6.82
N VAL A 75 -11.37 -11.99 -8.05
CA VAL A 75 -10.50 -12.34 -9.20
C VAL A 75 -9.07 -11.82 -8.99
N PHE A 76 -8.92 -10.62 -8.44
CA PHE A 76 -7.62 -10.03 -8.11
C PHE A 76 -6.94 -10.76 -6.95
N LEU A 77 -7.70 -11.11 -5.90
CA LEU A 77 -7.18 -11.72 -4.68
C LEU A 77 -6.56 -13.09 -4.90
N MET A 78 -7.17 -13.94 -5.72
CA MET A 78 -6.72 -15.32 -5.91
C MET A 78 -5.21 -15.42 -6.23
N PRO A 79 -4.69 -14.80 -7.31
CA PRO A 79 -3.25 -14.84 -7.60
C PRO A 79 -2.44 -13.97 -6.64
N SER A 80 -3.00 -12.87 -6.18
CA SER A 80 -2.32 -11.89 -5.34
C SER A 80 -1.99 -12.45 -3.95
N LEU A 81 -2.91 -13.18 -3.31
CA LEU A 81 -2.68 -13.81 -2.00
C LEU A 81 -1.55 -14.83 -2.06
N LEU A 82 -1.55 -15.69 -3.08
CA LEU A 82 -0.50 -16.68 -3.28
C LEU A 82 0.86 -16.01 -3.48
N ALA A 83 0.90 -14.95 -4.30
CA ALA A 83 2.13 -14.22 -4.57
C ALA A 83 2.66 -13.51 -3.31
N VAL A 84 1.81 -12.79 -2.58
CA VAL A 84 2.20 -12.10 -1.33
C VAL A 84 2.76 -13.08 -0.32
N PHE A 85 2.05 -14.18 -0.07
CA PHE A 85 2.47 -15.19 0.90
C PHE A 85 3.78 -15.86 0.51
N ALA A 86 3.92 -16.27 -0.76
CA ALA A 86 5.15 -16.90 -1.27
C ALA A 86 6.35 -15.95 -1.16
N VAL A 87 6.18 -14.68 -1.51
CA VAL A 87 7.25 -13.68 -1.38
C VAL A 87 7.65 -13.49 0.08
N ARG A 88 6.70 -13.37 1.00
CA ARG A 88 6.98 -13.14 2.42
C ARG A 88 7.58 -14.35 3.12
N LYS A 89 7.05 -15.54 2.85
CA LYS A 89 7.51 -16.77 3.49
C LYS A 89 8.80 -17.32 2.91
N VAL A 90 9.01 -17.16 1.60
CA VAL A 90 10.12 -17.81 0.89
C VAL A 90 11.14 -16.80 0.39
N LEU A 91 10.73 -15.81 -0.41
CA LEU A 91 11.65 -14.90 -1.07
C LEU A 91 12.34 -13.96 -0.08
N MET A 92 11.59 -13.32 0.80
CA MET A 92 12.15 -12.37 1.75
C MET A 92 13.16 -12.97 2.73
N PRO A 93 12.94 -14.15 3.34
CA PRO A 93 13.98 -14.80 4.16
C PRO A 93 15.19 -15.27 3.36
N ALA A 94 15.01 -15.67 2.10
CA ALA A 94 16.09 -16.16 1.23
C ALA A 94 17.07 -15.05 0.80
N ILE A 95 16.67 -13.80 0.81
CA ILE A 95 17.55 -12.67 0.48
C ILE A 95 18.52 -12.41 1.65
N PRO A 96 19.86 -12.47 1.44
CA PRO A 96 20.84 -12.19 2.48
C PRO A 96 20.80 -10.73 2.93
N HIS A 97 21.22 -10.46 4.18
CA HIS A 97 21.24 -9.08 4.72
C HIS A 97 22.18 -8.16 3.94
N VAL A 98 23.33 -8.67 3.49
CA VAL A 98 24.28 -7.97 2.60
C VAL A 98 24.24 -8.66 1.25
N LEU A 99 23.89 -7.91 0.21
CA LEU A 99 23.80 -8.40 -1.16
C LEU A 99 25.18 -8.39 -1.83
N PHE A 100 25.81 -7.22 -1.84
CA PHE A 100 27.16 -7.03 -2.37
C PHE A 100 27.75 -5.74 -1.81
N THR A 101 29.08 -5.64 -1.87
CA THR A 101 29.81 -4.44 -1.46
C THR A 101 30.53 -3.89 -2.69
N ALA A 102 30.25 -2.63 -3.04
CA ALA A 102 30.90 -1.91 -4.14
C ALA A 102 31.72 -0.75 -3.56
N GLY A 103 33.00 -0.98 -3.36
CA GLY A 103 33.90 0.01 -2.74
C GLY A 103 33.49 0.31 -1.29
N ARG A 104 33.06 1.56 -1.03
CA ARG A 104 32.58 2.01 0.30
C ARG A 104 31.09 1.82 0.52
N ILE A 105 30.33 1.45 -0.50
CA ILE A 105 28.87 1.31 -0.42
C ILE A 105 28.51 -0.16 -0.20
N VAL A 106 27.81 -0.44 0.88
CA VAL A 106 27.28 -1.76 1.21
C VAL A 106 25.82 -1.81 0.80
N PHE A 107 25.50 -2.60 -0.21
CA PHE A 107 24.11 -2.83 -0.64
C PHE A 107 23.45 -3.85 0.27
N THR A 108 22.55 -3.36 1.14
CA THR A 108 21.82 -4.18 2.10
C THR A 108 20.41 -4.50 1.59
N LYS A 109 19.81 -5.55 2.15
CA LYS A 109 18.42 -5.91 1.93
C LYS A 109 17.48 -4.74 2.27
N ASP A 110 17.77 -4.01 3.35
CA ASP A 110 16.99 -2.86 3.79
C ASP A 110 17.01 -1.74 2.74
N LEU A 111 18.16 -1.43 2.18
CA LEU A 111 18.30 -0.46 1.08
C LEU A 111 17.53 -0.90 -0.16
N LEU A 112 17.64 -2.18 -0.54
CA LEU A 112 16.92 -2.75 -1.68
C LEU A 112 15.40 -2.58 -1.52
N VAL A 113 14.86 -2.88 -0.34
CA VAL A 113 13.41 -2.75 -0.04
C VAL A 113 12.97 -1.30 -0.13
N LEU A 114 13.71 -0.36 0.48
CA LEU A 114 13.34 1.07 0.47
C LEU A 114 13.45 1.69 -0.92
N VAL A 115 14.50 1.38 -1.67
CA VAL A 115 14.66 1.88 -3.06
C VAL A 115 13.60 1.30 -3.97
N ALA A 116 13.34 0.00 -3.91
CA ALA A 116 12.27 -0.63 -4.68
C ALA A 116 10.91 0.00 -4.35
N PHE A 117 10.63 0.22 -3.05
CA PHE A 117 9.42 0.90 -2.59
C PHE A 117 9.29 2.28 -3.21
N ALA A 118 10.32 3.11 -3.12
CA ALA A 118 10.30 4.47 -3.62
C ALA A 118 10.17 4.54 -5.16
N VAL A 119 10.87 3.66 -5.90
CA VAL A 119 10.74 3.56 -7.37
C VAL A 119 9.31 3.18 -7.77
N LEU A 120 8.72 2.20 -7.12
CA LEU A 120 7.34 1.79 -7.38
C LEU A 120 6.33 2.90 -7.05
N MET A 121 6.59 3.68 -5.99
CA MET A 121 5.76 4.85 -5.65
C MET A 121 5.81 5.91 -6.76
N VAL A 122 6.99 6.25 -7.25
CA VAL A 122 7.16 7.24 -8.33
C VAL A 122 6.50 6.75 -9.61
N ALA A 123 6.65 5.46 -9.95
CA ALA A 123 6.02 4.85 -11.12
C ALA A 123 4.47 4.87 -11.01
N ALA A 124 3.91 4.50 -9.85
CA ALA A 124 2.47 4.53 -9.62
C ALA A 124 1.92 5.97 -9.65
N ALA A 125 2.62 6.92 -9.03
CA ALA A 125 2.25 8.34 -9.00
C ALA A 125 2.22 8.95 -10.41
N THR A 126 3.28 8.74 -11.19
CA THR A 126 3.38 9.26 -12.57
C THR A 126 2.30 8.66 -13.48
N SER A 127 1.99 7.38 -13.31
CA SER A 127 0.89 6.72 -14.02
C SER A 127 -0.46 7.37 -13.69
N MET A 128 -0.74 7.64 -12.40
CA MET A 128 -1.99 8.26 -11.99
C MET A 128 -2.13 9.73 -12.41
N ILE A 129 -1.05 10.51 -12.34
CA ILE A 129 -1.05 11.92 -12.74
C ILE A 129 -1.26 12.04 -14.26
N ARG A 130 -0.57 11.21 -15.04
CA ARG A 130 -0.68 11.22 -16.52
C ARG A 130 -2.05 10.73 -17.02
N SER A 131 -2.70 9.85 -16.31
CA SER A 131 -4.01 9.31 -16.71
C SER A 131 -5.18 10.31 -16.56
N LYS A 132 -4.93 11.54 -16.12
CA LYS A 132 -5.95 12.59 -16.01
C LYS A 132 -6.61 12.94 -17.36
N GLN A 133 -5.87 12.80 -18.46
CA GLN A 133 -6.37 13.06 -19.82
C GLN A 133 -7.34 11.97 -20.35
N ALA A 134 -7.31 10.77 -19.78
CA ALA A 134 -8.18 9.68 -20.25
C ALA A 134 -9.59 9.71 -19.64
N GLU A 135 -9.79 10.44 -18.54
CA GLU A 135 -11.11 10.48 -17.86
C GLU A 135 -12.12 11.43 -18.54
N GLU A 136 -11.63 12.53 -19.16
CA GLU A 136 -12.50 13.45 -19.91
C GLU A 136 -13.07 12.80 -21.19
N VAL A 137 -12.35 11.82 -21.75
CA VAL A 137 -12.79 11.05 -22.94
C VAL A 137 -13.67 9.87 -22.55
N LEU A 138 -13.55 9.33 -21.32
CA LEU A 138 -14.30 8.16 -20.87
C LEU A 138 -15.71 8.50 -20.32
N ASP A 139 -15.98 9.73 -19.91
CA ASP A 139 -17.34 10.14 -19.49
C ASP A 139 -18.34 10.18 -20.65
N GLU A 140 -17.86 10.30 -21.89
CA GLU A 140 -18.71 10.23 -23.10
C GLU A 140 -18.95 8.80 -23.61
N GLU A 141 -18.08 7.82 -23.26
CA GLU A 141 -18.17 6.43 -23.75
C GLU A 141 -18.78 5.43 -22.77
N LEU A 142 -19.29 5.85 -21.60
CA LEU A 142 -19.80 4.96 -20.54
C LEU A 142 -21.13 4.21 -20.86
N HIS A 143 -21.50 4.10 -22.12
CA HIS A 143 -22.71 3.34 -22.55
C HIS A 143 -22.43 1.93 -23.10
N PHE A 144 -21.18 1.46 -23.10
CA PHE A 144 -20.89 0.09 -23.52
C PHE A 144 -20.50 -0.79 -22.33
N PRO A 145 -21.11 -1.98 -22.18
CA PRO A 145 -20.67 -2.96 -21.19
C PRO A 145 -19.28 -3.47 -21.57
N HIS A 146 -18.24 -2.86 -20.99
CA HIS A 146 -16.89 -3.39 -21.18
C HIS A 146 -16.81 -4.81 -20.68
N ALA A 147 -16.46 -5.75 -21.54
CA ALA A 147 -16.27 -7.14 -21.18
C ALA A 147 -15.25 -7.23 -20.03
N PHE A 148 -15.64 -7.86 -18.92
CA PHE A 148 -14.79 -8.05 -17.76
C PHE A 148 -13.59 -8.94 -18.15
N ASN A 149 -12.40 -8.34 -18.22
CA ASN A 149 -11.19 -9.03 -18.69
C ASN A 149 -10.54 -9.80 -17.54
N TYR A 150 -10.98 -11.03 -17.31
CA TYR A 150 -10.45 -11.91 -16.28
C TYR A 150 -8.93 -12.12 -16.38
N PRO A 151 -8.35 -12.48 -17.54
CA PRO A 151 -6.91 -12.70 -17.68
C PRO A 151 -6.09 -11.47 -17.27
N LEU A 152 -6.53 -10.28 -17.67
CA LEU A 152 -5.86 -9.03 -17.32
C LEU A 152 -5.85 -8.81 -15.80
N ILE A 153 -7.01 -8.97 -15.12
CA ILE A 153 -7.12 -8.74 -13.68
C ILE A 153 -6.33 -9.79 -12.89
N LEU A 154 -6.32 -11.05 -13.33
CA LEU A 154 -5.50 -12.12 -12.74
C LEU A 154 -4.01 -11.79 -12.85
N THR A 155 -3.54 -11.38 -14.04
CA THR A 155 -2.12 -11.02 -14.26
C THR A 155 -1.72 -9.82 -13.43
N ILE A 156 -2.54 -8.77 -13.40
CA ILE A 156 -2.31 -7.59 -12.57
C ILE A 156 -2.28 -7.98 -11.09
N GLY A 157 -3.21 -8.84 -10.64
CA GLY A 157 -3.24 -9.34 -9.28
C GLY A 157 -1.96 -10.07 -8.89
N LEU A 158 -1.43 -10.93 -9.78
CA LEU A 158 -0.18 -11.65 -9.56
C LEU A 158 1.01 -10.68 -9.44
N VAL A 159 1.15 -9.77 -10.39
CA VAL A 159 2.25 -8.78 -10.42
C VAL A 159 2.19 -7.88 -9.20
N VAL A 160 1.02 -7.28 -8.93
CA VAL A 160 0.84 -6.38 -7.78
C VAL A 160 1.00 -7.13 -6.47
N GLY A 161 0.52 -8.38 -6.38
CA GLY A 161 0.72 -9.22 -5.20
C GLY A 161 2.21 -9.49 -4.94
N THR A 162 2.99 -9.83 -5.96
CA THR A 162 4.44 -10.02 -5.84
C THR A 162 5.14 -8.76 -5.36
N LEU A 163 4.85 -7.62 -5.99
CA LEU A 163 5.43 -6.33 -5.59
C LEU A 163 5.01 -5.91 -4.16
N THR A 164 3.75 -6.12 -3.82
CA THR A 164 3.21 -5.86 -2.48
C THR A 164 3.90 -6.72 -1.42
N GLY A 165 4.07 -8.01 -1.71
CA GLY A 165 4.77 -8.93 -0.83
C GLY A 165 6.21 -8.49 -0.58
N PHE A 166 6.91 -8.03 -1.61
CA PHE A 166 8.27 -7.56 -1.50
C PHE A 166 8.38 -6.25 -0.69
N VAL A 167 7.58 -5.25 -1.04
CA VAL A 167 7.62 -3.91 -0.43
C VAL A 167 6.99 -3.85 0.96
N GLY A 168 5.96 -4.66 1.24
CA GLY A 168 5.33 -4.75 2.56
C GLY A 168 4.49 -3.56 2.99
N ALA A 169 4.19 -2.63 2.10
CA ALA A 169 3.36 -1.46 2.42
C ALA A 169 1.85 -1.70 2.23
N GLY A 170 1.39 -2.96 2.31
CA GLY A 170 -0.01 -3.32 2.06
C GLY A 170 -0.43 -3.21 0.60
N GLY A 171 0.44 -2.71 -0.29
CA GLY A 171 0.23 -2.62 -1.75
C GLY A 171 -0.84 -1.65 -2.21
N GLY A 172 -1.46 -0.91 -1.31
CA GLY A 172 -2.59 -0.07 -1.64
C GLY A 172 -2.31 0.99 -2.71
N PHE A 173 -1.10 1.53 -2.70
CA PHE A 173 -0.65 2.50 -3.70
C PHE A 173 -0.46 1.89 -5.11
N LEU A 174 -0.30 0.57 -5.21
CA LEU A 174 -0.26 -0.18 -6.46
C LEU A 174 -1.64 -0.70 -6.86
N ILE A 175 -2.45 -1.13 -5.88
CA ILE A 175 -3.77 -1.71 -6.12
C ILE A 175 -4.73 -0.66 -6.68
N ILE A 176 -4.73 0.58 -6.18
CA ILE A 176 -5.63 1.63 -6.67
C ILE A 176 -5.37 1.95 -8.15
N PRO A 177 -4.12 2.28 -8.60
CA PRO A 177 -3.85 2.43 -10.02
C PRO A 177 -4.23 1.20 -10.85
N ALA A 178 -3.94 0.00 -10.34
CA ALA A 178 -4.28 -1.25 -11.00
C ALA A 178 -5.81 -1.43 -11.20
N LEU A 179 -6.62 -1.05 -10.21
CA LEU A 179 -8.08 -1.12 -10.31
C LEU A 179 -8.66 -0.02 -11.19
N VAL A 180 -8.14 1.21 -11.09
CA VAL A 180 -8.63 2.35 -11.89
C VAL A 180 -8.24 2.22 -13.35
N LEU A 181 -6.97 1.90 -13.63
CA LEU A 181 -6.45 1.85 -15.01
C LEU A 181 -6.63 0.47 -15.66
N GLY A 182 -6.45 -0.61 -14.90
CA GLY A 182 -6.54 -1.98 -15.41
C GLY A 182 -7.95 -2.53 -15.39
N ALA A 183 -8.68 -2.41 -14.28
CA ALA A 183 -10.06 -2.88 -14.14
C ALA A 183 -11.10 -1.80 -14.47
N ARG A 184 -10.67 -0.56 -14.79
CA ARG A 184 -11.51 0.59 -15.13
C ARG A 184 -12.60 0.90 -14.10
N LEU A 185 -12.31 0.69 -12.82
CA LEU A 185 -13.24 1.00 -11.75
C LEU A 185 -13.28 2.52 -11.47
N PRO A 186 -14.47 3.10 -11.24
CA PRO A 186 -14.59 4.46 -10.73
C PRO A 186 -13.81 4.63 -9.42
N MET A 187 -13.20 5.79 -9.19
CA MET A 187 -12.25 6.01 -8.06
C MET A 187 -12.84 5.61 -6.70
N LYS A 188 -14.09 5.97 -6.37
CA LYS A 188 -14.71 5.60 -5.10
C LYS A 188 -14.89 4.09 -4.93
N LEU A 189 -15.25 3.40 -6.02
CA LEU A 189 -15.39 1.95 -6.04
C LEU A 189 -14.02 1.27 -5.94
N ALA A 190 -13.00 1.82 -6.61
CA ALA A 190 -11.62 1.35 -6.54
C ALA A 190 -11.06 1.50 -5.11
N VAL A 191 -11.34 2.61 -4.41
CA VAL A 191 -10.95 2.83 -3.02
C VAL A 191 -11.55 1.76 -2.09
N GLY A 192 -12.86 1.53 -2.14
CA GLY A 192 -13.51 0.51 -1.31
C GLY A 192 -13.04 -0.91 -1.64
N THR A 193 -12.90 -1.22 -2.93
CA THR A 193 -12.40 -2.53 -3.40
C THR A 193 -10.94 -2.75 -3.01
N SER A 194 -10.09 -1.72 -3.12
CA SER A 194 -8.69 -1.79 -2.71
C SER A 194 -8.55 -2.07 -1.22
N LEU A 195 -9.34 -1.42 -0.36
CA LEU A 195 -9.32 -1.69 1.09
C LEU A 195 -9.64 -3.15 1.40
N ALA A 196 -10.62 -3.75 0.71
CA ALA A 196 -10.94 -5.17 0.89
C ALA A 196 -9.79 -6.08 0.44
N ILE A 197 -9.15 -5.78 -0.70
CA ILE A 197 -7.99 -6.51 -1.20
C ILE A 197 -6.80 -6.36 -0.25
N ILE A 198 -6.51 -5.13 0.19
CA ILE A 198 -5.41 -4.81 1.11
C ILE A 198 -5.58 -5.55 2.43
N ALA A 199 -6.80 -5.56 2.99
CA ALA A 199 -7.08 -6.25 4.24
C ALA A 199 -6.61 -7.71 4.19
N LEU A 200 -6.99 -8.45 3.17
CA LEU A 200 -6.65 -9.85 3.02
C LEU A 200 -5.18 -10.06 2.63
N ASN A 201 -4.68 -9.33 1.62
CA ASN A 201 -3.29 -9.45 1.18
C ASN A 201 -2.31 -9.13 2.31
N SER A 202 -2.58 -8.07 3.07
CA SER A 202 -1.68 -7.62 4.13
C SER A 202 -1.67 -8.57 5.32
N LEU A 203 -2.84 -9.06 5.76
CA LEU A 203 -2.90 -10.02 6.87
C LEU A 203 -2.30 -11.38 6.48
N ILE A 204 -2.52 -11.85 5.26
CA ILE A 204 -1.88 -13.07 4.73
C ILE A 204 -0.38 -12.86 4.57
N GLY A 205 0.06 -11.69 4.05
CA GLY A 205 1.48 -11.35 3.98
C GLY A 205 2.15 -11.34 5.36
N PHE A 206 1.50 -10.73 6.36
CA PHE A 206 1.98 -10.73 7.74
C PHE A 206 2.04 -12.15 8.34
N SER A 207 1.08 -13.02 8.04
CA SER A 207 1.15 -14.42 8.46
C SER A 207 2.34 -15.16 7.83
N GLY A 208 2.76 -14.76 6.63
CA GLY A 208 4.01 -15.21 6.00
C GLY A 208 5.25 -14.82 6.80
N ASP A 209 5.35 -13.54 7.22
CA ASP A 209 6.44 -13.04 8.06
C ASP A 209 6.46 -13.75 9.43
N LEU A 210 5.28 -13.95 10.04
CA LEU A 210 5.16 -14.65 11.32
C LEU A 210 5.61 -16.11 11.20
N SER A 211 5.23 -16.78 10.13
CA SER A 211 5.65 -18.17 9.87
C SER A 211 7.13 -18.31 9.52
N ALA A 212 7.77 -17.22 9.07
CA ALA A 212 9.21 -17.13 8.83
C ALA A 212 10.02 -16.83 10.10
N GLY A 213 9.37 -16.67 11.26
CA GLY A 213 10.00 -16.42 12.54
C GLY A 213 10.44 -14.97 12.77
N THR A 214 9.84 -14.00 12.08
CA THR A 214 10.16 -12.58 12.28
C THR A 214 9.81 -12.15 13.72
N PRO A 215 10.75 -11.55 14.47
CA PRO A 215 10.49 -11.11 15.84
C PRO A 215 9.54 -9.90 15.86
N ILE A 216 8.42 -10.02 16.57
CA ILE A 216 7.38 -8.98 16.63
C ILE A 216 7.29 -8.37 18.02
N ALA A 217 7.46 -7.06 18.13
CA ALA A 217 7.23 -6.29 19.36
C ALA A 217 5.73 -5.97 19.50
N TRP A 218 4.94 -6.91 20.01
CA TRP A 218 3.49 -6.83 20.05
C TRP A 218 2.95 -5.61 20.79
N THR A 219 3.53 -5.25 21.93
CA THR A 219 3.10 -4.07 22.72
C THR A 219 3.19 -2.80 21.91
N PHE A 220 4.29 -2.60 21.18
CA PHE A 220 4.50 -1.47 20.28
C PHE A 220 3.49 -1.50 19.13
N LEU A 221 3.38 -2.64 18.46
CA LEU A 221 2.57 -2.81 17.26
C LEU A 221 1.07 -2.62 17.53
N LEU A 222 0.56 -3.16 18.65
CA LEU A 222 -0.83 -2.99 19.06
C LEU A 222 -1.14 -1.55 19.49
N GLY A 223 -0.20 -0.89 20.19
CA GLY A 223 -0.33 0.54 20.48
C GLY A 223 -0.42 1.40 19.21
N PHE A 224 0.47 1.17 18.26
CA PHE A 224 0.46 1.88 16.98
C PHE A 224 -0.84 1.62 16.19
N LEU A 225 -1.31 0.35 16.17
CA LEU A 225 -2.57 -0.03 15.55
C LEU A 225 -3.77 0.69 16.16
N ALA A 226 -3.83 0.83 17.49
CA ALA A 226 -4.96 1.49 18.16
C ALA A 226 -5.15 2.94 17.67
N PHE A 227 -4.06 3.70 17.54
CA PHE A 227 -4.10 5.06 16.99
C PHE A 227 -4.48 5.08 15.51
N ALA A 228 -3.96 4.15 14.70
CA ALA A 228 -4.30 4.02 13.29
C ALA A 228 -5.79 3.66 13.08
N LEU A 229 -6.37 2.81 13.97
CA LEU A 229 -7.80 2.49 13.95
C LEU A 229 -8.67 3.71 14.24
N GLY A 230 -8.30 4.56 15.18
CA GLY A 230 -8.97 5.85 15.39
C GLY A 230 -8.93 6.72 14.12
N GLY A 231 -7.77 6.78 13.50
CA GLY A 231 -7.57 7.53 12.25
C GLY A 231 -8.44 7.04 11.10
N ILE A 232 -8.54 5.71 10.86
CA ILE A 232 -9.30 5.20 9.71
C ILE A 232 -10.81 5.39 9.87
N VAL A 233 -11.33 5.31 11.09
CA VAL A 233 -12.74 5.62 11.37
C VAL A 233 -13.06 7.08 10.99
N LEU A 234 -12.21 8.01 11.42
CA LEU A 234 -12.32 9.42 11.05
C LEU A 234 -12.15 9.62 9.53
N GLY A 235 -11.18 8.94 8.92
CA GLY A 235 -10.89 9.03 7.49
C GLY A 235 -12.05 8.55 6.61
N THR A 236 -12.64 7.41 6.94
CA THR A 236 -13.82 6.87 6.20
C THR A 236 -15.06 7.73 6.37
N TYR A 237 -15.18 8.41 7.52
CA TYR A 237 -16.24 9.39 7.74
C TYR A 237 -16.01 10.64 6.87
N LEU A 238 -14.79 11.20 6.84
CA LEU A 238 -14.44 12.38 6.06
C LEU A 238 -14.48 12.12 4.55
N ALA A 239 -14.15 10.91 4.09
CA ALA A 239 -14.15 10.52 2.68
C ALA A 239 -15.50 10.77 1.98
N ARG A 240 -16.61 10.78 2.72
CA ARG A 240 -17.95 11.07 2.16
C ARG A 240 -18.09 12.50 1.62
N PHE A 241 -17.36 13.44 2.17
CA PHE A 241 -17.40 14.85 1.80
C PHE A 241 -16.46 15.21 0.65
N ILE A 242 -15.56 14.29 0.26
CA ILE A 242 -14.55 14.55 -0.75
C ILE A 242 -14.98 13.93 -2.08
N PRO A 243 -15.09 14.72 -3.17
CA PRO A 243 -15.38 14.20 -4.50
C PRO A 243 -14.26 13.28 -5.00
N GLY A 244 -14.60 12.17 -5.66
CA GLY A 244 -13.65 11.21 -6.21
C GLY A 244 -12.63 11.84 -7.17
N ALA A 245 -13.06 12.81 -7.97
CA ALA A 245 -12.21 13.54 -8.90
C ALA A 245 -11.04 14.29 -8.23
N LYS A 246 -11.19 14.74 -6.97
CA LYS A 246 -10.12 15.38 -6.20
C LYS A 246 -9.18 14.37 -5.54
N LEU A 247 -9.67 13.17 -5.25
CA LEU A 247 -8.88 12.12 -4.59
C LEU A 247 -7.75 11.60 -5.46
N LYS A 248 -7.99 11.41 -6.75
CA LYS A 248 -7.01 10.84 -7.69
C LYS A 248 -5.75 11.71 -7.83
N PRO A 249 -5.85 13.01 -8.18
CA PRO A 249 -4.67 13.87 -8.27
C PRO A 249 -3.98 14.08 -6.93
N ALA A 250 -4.75 14.25 -5.83
CA ALA A 250 -4.17 14.40 -4.48
C ALA A 250 -3.34 13.18 -4.11
N PHE A 251 -3.83 11.97 -4.40
CA PHE A 251 -3.11 10.73 -4.19
C PHE A 251 -1.83 10.66 -5.04
N GLY A 252 -1.91 10.98 -6.33
CA GLY A 252 -0.76 10.96 -7.24
C GLY A 252 0.35 11.90 -6.77
N TRP A 253 0.05 13.15 -6.47
CA TRP A 253 1.02 14.13 -5.98
C TRP A 253 1.61 13.75 -4.63
N PHE A 254 0.79 13.27 -3.71
CA PHE A 254 1.24 12.81 -2.39
C PHE A 254 2.22 11.64 -2.52
N THR A 255 1.87 10.64 -3.35
CA THR A 255 2.71 9.46 -3.59
C THR A 255 4.03 9.87 -4.26
N LEU A 256 3.98 10.82 -5.21
CA LEU A 256 5.18 11.33 -5.89
C LEU A 256 6.12 12.04 -4.91
N ALA A 257 5.57 12.92 -4.07
CA ALA A 257 6.35 13.65 -3.07
C ALA A 257 7.05 12.69 -2.10
N MET A 258 6.33 11.69 -1.57
CA MET A 258 6.89 10.71 -0.65
C MET A 258 7.92 9.78 -1.31
N GLY A 259 7.64 9.30 -2.51
CA GLY A 259 8.59 8.46 -3.26
C GLY A 259 9.89 9.21 -3.58
N SER A 260 9.78 10.46 -4.03
CA SER A 260 10.93 11.32 -4.28
C SER A 260 11.72 11.63 -3.00
N PHE A 261 11.04 11.86 -1.88
CA PHE A 261 11.68 12.08 -0.59
C PHE A 261 12.50 10.87 -0.13
N ILE A 262 11.93 9.66 -0.23
CA ILE A 262 12.62 8.43 0.15
C ILE A 262 13.84 8.20 -0.76
N LEU A 263 13.68 8.34 -2.09
CA LEU A 263 14.80 8.21 -3.02
C LEU A 263 15.91 9.21 -2.73
N ALA A 264 15.57 10.48 -2.54
CA ALA A 264 16.55 11.50 -2.22
C ALA A 264 17.28 11.20 -0.92
N LYS A 265 16.56 10.77 0.13
CA LYS A 265 17.15 10.42 1.42
C LYS A 265 18.08 9.23 1.32
N GLU A 266 17.66 8.13 0.70
CA GLU A 266 18.47 6.92 0.59
C GLU A 266 19.68 7.11 -0.33
N LEU A 267 19.54 7.83 -1.45
CA LEU A 267 20.64 8.03 -2.40
C LEU A 267 21.64 9.10 -1.96
N LEU A 268 21.18 10.16 -1.25
CA LEU A 268 22.05 11.27 -0.84
C LEU A 268 22.70 11.05 0.54
N PHE A 269 22.03 10.36 1.47
CA PHE A 269 22.47 10.24 2.86
C PHE A 269 22.95 8.83 3.25
N HIS A 270 22.88 7.86 2.34
CA HIS A 270 23.43 6.52 2.58
C HIS A 270 24.97 6.44 2.41
N HIS A 271 25.64 7.59 2.31
CA HIS A 271 27.09 7.72 2.13
C HIS A 271 27.84 7.98 3.45
N GLY A 272 27.20 7.76 4.61
CA GLY A 272 27.80 7.95 5.93
C GLY A 272 27.84 6.70 6.78
#